data_a5dc57e9a483e11784a2af901eb45c3d
#
_entry.id   a5dc57e9a483e11784a2af901eb45c3d
#
_cell.length_a   1.000
_cell.length_b   1.000
_cell.length_c   1.000
_cell.angle_alpha   90.00
_cell.angle_beta   90.00
_cell.angle_gamma   90.00
#
_symmetry.space_group_name_H-M   'P 1'
#
loop_
_entity.id
_entity.type
_entity.pdbx_description
1 polymer ?
#
loop_
_entity_poly.entity_id
_entity_poly.type
_entity_poly.pdbx_seq_one_letter_code
_entity_poly.pdbx_strand_id
1 'polypeptide(L)'
;MQITEIFRSIQGESTHAGLPCIFVRLTGCNLRCVWCDTAYAFHGGTKMSVEEILASVNELSGRAVGQAFQPVQQPSSAEGQARKPVLQAISLVELTGGEPLLQPEILPLSEKLLAAGYTVLIETSGERFVGALPKAVIKIVDVKCPDSGESGTFEMKNLDAVDAKDEIKFVIASRRDYEFARDFTREHELAARVRQVIFSPVFADPEGKWPALDARSLADWILSDRLPVRLGLQLHKFIWDPAMKGV
;
A
#
# COMPACT_ATOMS: atom_id res chain seq x y z
N MET A 1 -14.10 -9.88 -10.43
CA MET A 1 -12.66 -9.71 -10.12
C MET A 1 -12.06 -11.03 -9.66
N GLN A 2 -10.79 -11.25 -9.88
CA GLN A 2 -10.07 -12.41 -9.34
C GLN A 2 -9.34 -12.00 -8.05
N ILE A 3 -9.71 -12.59 -6.94
CA ILE A 3 -9.25 -12.21 -5.59
C ILE A 3 -8.44 -13.37 -4.99
N THR A 4 -7.23 -13.07 -4.53
CA THR A 4 -6.39 -14.03 -3.82
C THR A 4 -6.85 -14.18 -2.37
N GLU A 5 -7.06 -13.06 -1.68
CA GLU A 5 -7.47 -13.03 -0.28
C GLU A 5 -8.08 -11.69 0.11
N ILE A 6 -8.96 -11.69 1.13
CA ILE A 6 -9.45 -10.49 1.80
C ILE A 6 -9.26 -10.74 3.31
N PHE A 7 -8.50 -9.87 3.98
CA PHE A 7 -8.14 -10.09 5.38
C PHE A 7 -7.98 -8.77 6.15
N ARG A 8 -7.98 -8.87 7.47
CA ARG A 8 -7.76 -7.75 8.38
C ARG A 8 -6.39 -7.84 9.01
N SER A 9 -5.61 -6.77 8.95
CA SER A 9 -4.27 -6.69 9.52
C SER A 9 -3.91 -5.26 9.93
N ILE A 10 -2.62 -5.03 10.14
CA ILE A 10 -2.02 -3.70 10.35
C ILE A 10 -1.37 -3.26 9.05
N GLN A 11 -1.68 -2.06 8.59
CA GLN A 11 -0.95 -1.48 7.46
C GLN A 11 0.52 -1.29 7.86
N GLY A 12 1.44 -1.84 7.08
CA GLY A 12 2.84 -2.00 7.46
C GLY A 12 3.84 -1.09 6.76
N GLU A 13 3.47 -0.39 5.68
CA GLU A 13 4.47 0.15 4.75
C GLU A 13 4.28 1.63 4.36
N SER A 14 3.07 2.18 4.44
CA SER A 14 2.75 3.54 3.99
C SER A 14 2.86 4.58 5.12
N THR A 15 2.41 5.81 4.86
CA THR A 15 2.24 6.80 5.94
C THR A 15 1.11 6.43 6.91
N HIS A 16 0.33 5.39 6.61
CA HIS A 16 -0.72 4.82 7.47
C HIS A 16 -0.21 3.63 8.30
N ALA A 17 1.10 3.34 8.25
CA ALA A 17 1.71 2.24 8.99
C ALA A 17 1.35 2.27 10.48
N GLY A 18 0.96 1.11 11.01
CA GLY A 18 0.48 0.96 12.39
C GLY A 18 -1.04 1.02 12.56
N LEU A 19 -1.79 1.41 11.54
CA LEU A 19 -3.25 1.47 11.61
C LEU A 19 -3.89 0.12 11.22
N PRO A 20 -5.00 -0.28 11.88
CA PRO A 20 -5.82 -1.40 11.42
C PRO A 20 -6.32 -1.15 10.01
N CYS A 21 -6.16 -2.13 9.13
CA CYS A 21 -6.49 -2.05 7.72
C CYS A 21 -7.13 -3.35 7.23
N ILE A 22 -8.04 -3.24 6.26
CA ILE A 22 -8.56 -4.38 5.52
C ILE A 22 -7.88 -4.41 4.17
N PHE A 23 -7.24 -5.51 3.86
CA PHE A 23 -6.56 -5.73 2.59
C PHE A 23 -7.45 -6.52 1.65
N VAL A 24 -7.56 -6.05 0.42
CA VAL A 24 -8.14 -6.77 -0.71
C VAL A 24 -7.01 -7.05 -1.69
N ARG A 25 -6.51 -8.29 -1.69
CA ARG A 25 -5.41 -8.73 -2.54
C ARG A 25 -5.93 -9.37 -3.82
N LEU A 26 -5.70 -8.68 -4.92
CA LEU A 26 -6.07 -9.14 -6.26
C LEU A 26 -5.07 -10.17 -6.79
N THR A 27 -5.55 -11.04 -7.67
CA THR A 27 -4.73 -12.05 -8.35
C THR A 27 -4.25 -11.51 -9.70
N GLY A 28 -3.01 -11.85 -10.04
CA GLY A 28 -2.38 -11.55 -11.32
C GLY A 28 -1.40 -10.38 -11.23
N CYS A 29 -0.24 -10.55 -11.84
CA CYS A 29 0.77 -9.51 -12.03
C CYS A 29 1.50 -9.78 -13.35
N ASN A 30 1.81 -8.73 -14.07
CA ASN A 30 2.60 -8.79 -15.32
C ASN A 30 4.10 -8.61 -15.08
N LEU A 31 4.52 -8.20 -13.88
CA LEU A 31 5.92 -8.06 -13.48
C LEU A 31 6.43 -9.33 -12.77
N ARG A 32 7.77 -9.49 -12.72
CA ARG A 32 8.47 -10.62 -12.08
C ARG A 32 9.64 -10.13 -11.26
N CYS A 33 9.38 -9.22 -10.32
CA CYS A 33 10.40 -8.64 -9.44
C CYS A 33 11.17 -9.73 -8.69
N VAL A 34 12.51 -9.57 -8.56
CA VAL A 34 13.42 -10.53 -7.92
C VAL A 34 12.97 -10.86 -6.48
N TRP A 35 12.59 -9.82 -5.72
CA TRP A 35 12.18 -9.96 -4.31
C TRP A 35 10.67 -9.85 -4.09
N CYS A 36 9.88 -10.42 -5.03
CA CYS A 36 8.44 -10.45 -4.86
C CYS A 36 8.02 -11.41 -3.74
N ASP A 37 7.54 -10.86 -2.63
CA ASP A 37 7.06 -11.62 -1.47
C ASP A 37 5.60 -12.09 -1.62
N THR A 38 4.91 -11.63 -2.66
CA THR A 38 3.53 -12.01 -2.98
C THR A 38 3.39 -12.81 -4.27
N ALA A 39 4.43 -13.54 -4.67
CA ALA A 39 4.41 -14.37 -5.89
C ALA A 39 3.26 -15.41 -5.90
N TYR A 40 2.76 -15.82 -4.73
CA TYR A 40 1.60 -16.69 -4.61
C TYR A 40 0.30 -16.07 -5.16
N ALA A 41 0.24 -14.74 -5.32
CA ALA A 41 -0.89 -14.03 -5.91
C ALA A 41 -0.82 -13.95 -7.45
N PHE A 42 0.20 -14.51 -8.11
CA PHE A 42 0.28 -14.48 -9.57
C PHE A 42 -0.81 -15.28 -10.25
N HIS A 43 -1.27 -16.34 -9.60
CA HIS A 43 -2.24 -17.31 -10.17
C HIS A 43 -3.25 -17.74 -9.12
N GLY A 44 -4.35 -18.38 -9.60
CA GLY A 44 -5.39 -18.90 -8.72
C GLY A 44 -6.39 -17.85 -8.28
N GLY A 45 -6.69 -17.80 -6.98
CA GLY A 45 -7.70 -16.92 -6.41
C GLY A 45 -9.14 -17.36 -6.70
N THR A 46 -10.08 -16.60 -6.19
CA THR A 46 -11.53 -16.84 -6.34
C THR A 46 -12.16 -15.70 -7.14
N LYS A 47 -13.04 -16.03 -8.08
CA LYS A 47 -13.81 -15.03 -8.81
C LYS A 47 -14.90 -14.45 -7.89
N MET A 48 -14.87 -13.14 -7.70
CA MET A 48 -15.84 -12.42 -6.87
C MET A 48 -16.37 -11.19 -7.63
N SER A 49 -17.65 -10.89 -7.42
CA SER A 49 -18.26 -9.62 -7.84
C SER A 49 -17.80 -8.46 -6.93
N VAL A 50 -18.00 -7.25 -7.38
CA VAL A 50 -17.70 -6.05 -6.56
C VAL A 50 -18.57 -6.02 -5.30
N GLU A 51 -19.83 -6.49 -5.40
CA GLU A 51 -20.78 -6.60 -4.29
C GLU A 51 -20.31 -7.60 -3.23
N GLU A 52 -19.83 -8.77 -3.63
CA GLU A 52 -19.29 -9.80 -2.71
C GLU A 52 -18.03 -9.30 -2.00
N ILE A 53 -17.15 -8.58 -2.71
CA ILE A 53 -15.96 -7.97 -2.10
C ILE A 53 -16.37 -6.92 -1.06
N LEU A 54 -17.30 -6.01 -1.41
CA LEU A 54 -17.79 -4.98 -0.50
C LEU A 54 -18.46 -5.61 0.74
N ALA A 55 -19.24 -6.68 0.57
CA ALA A 55 -19.83 -7.41 1.69
C ALA A 55 -18.78 -7.99 2.63
N SER A 56 -17.73 -8.63 2.09
CA SER A 56 -16.62 -9.17 2.89
C SER A 56 -15.84 -8.07 3.64
N VAL A 57 -15.60 -6.93 2.98
CA VAL A 57 -14.96 -5.77 3.61
C VAL A 57 -15.83 -5.22 4.76
N ASN A 58 -17.14 -5.10 4.57
CA ASN A 58 -18.07 -4.64 5.62
C ASN A 58 -18.07 -5.58 6.82
N GLU A 59 -18.09 -6.89 6.60
CA GLU A 59 -18.03 -7.91 7.66
C GLU A 59 -16.74 -7.77 8.47
N LEU A 60 -15.58 -7.73 7.79
CA LEU A 60 -14.27 -7.59 8.45
C LEU A 60 -14.09 -6.25 9.16
N SER A 61 -14.76 -5.20 8.69
CA SER A 61 -14.68 -3.87 9.32
C SER A 61 -15.37 -3.79 10.67
N GLY A 62 -16.25 -4.73 10.98
CA GLY A 62 -17.14 -4.68 12.15
C GLY A 62 -18.31 -3.70 12.00
N ARG A 63 -18.61 -3.26 10.76
CA ARG A 63 -19.78 -2.43 10.45
C ARG A 63 -21.02 -3.31 10.30
N ALA A 64 -22.14 -2.87 10.90
CA ALA A 64 -23.43 -3.47 10.59
C ALA A 64 -23.81 -3.13 9.14
N VAL A 65 -24.32 -4.12 8.39
CA VAL A 65 -24.80 -3.92 7.01
C VAL A 65 -25.83 -2.80 6.99
N GLY A 66 -25.57 -1.73 6.21
CA GLY A 66 -26.46 -0.59 6.07
C GLY A 66 -26.17 0.65 6.93
N GLN A 67 -25.12 0.64 7.76
CA GLN A 67 -24.71 1.85 8.48
C GLN A 67 -23.73 2.69 7.63
N ALA A 68 -24.15 3.91 7.27
CA ALA A 68 -23.25 4.92 6.72
C ALA A 68 -22.24 5.38 7.79
N PHE A 69 -21.02 5.72 7.35
CA PHE A 69 -19.99 6.29 8.22
C PHE A 69 -20.50 7.58 8.87
N GLN A 70 -20.59 7.61 10.20
CA GLN A 70 -20.70 8.86 10.93
C GLN A 70 -19.29 9.26 11.41
N PRO A 71 -18.77 10.41 10.96
CA PRO A 71 -17.50 10.91 11.47
C PRO A 71 -17.59 11.04 12.99
N VAL A 72 -16.59 10.54 13.70
CA VAL A 72 -16.50 10.68 15.16
C VAL A 72 -16.45 12.18 15.48
N GLN A 73 -17.55 12.71 16.00
CA GLN A 73 -17.54 14.06 16.56
C GLN A 73 -16.63 14.05 17.77
N GLN A 74 -15.62 14.91 17.78
CA GLN A 74 -14.77 15.10 18.96
C GLN A 74 -15.70 15.49 20.13
N PRO A 75 -15.59 14.84 21.30
CA PRO A 75 -16.43 15.16 22.43
C PRO A 75 -16.13 16.57 22.90
N SER A 76 -17.15 17.44 22.90
CA SER A 76 -17.12 18.65 23.69
C SER A 76 -16.97 18.22 25.17
N SER A 77 -16.06 18.89 25.87
CA SER A 77 -15.74 18.67 27.28
C SER A 77 -16.99 18.81 28.16
N ALA A 78 -17.57 17.70 28.58
CA ALA A 78 -18.52 17.65 29.71
C ALA A 78 -18.62 16.21 30.26
N GLU A 79 -18.20 16.09 31.51
CA GLU A 79 -18.60 15.13 32.56
C GLU A 79 -18.35 13.61 32.39
N GLY A 80 -17.50 13.15 33.25
CA GLY A 80 -17.10 11.91 33.88
C GLY A 80 -18.05 10.70 33.92
N GLN A 81 -18.52 10.17 32.81
CA GLN A 81 -19.03 8.81 32.74
C GLN A 81 -18.08 7.96 31.89
N ALA A 82 -17.54 6.89 32.48
CA ALA A 82 -16.74 5.89 31.78
C ALA A 82 -17.60 5.30 30.63
N ARG A 83 -17.41 5.82 29.41
CA ARG A 83 -18.07 5.26 28.21
C ARG A 83 -17.50 3.86 27.99
N LYS A 84 -18.36 2.86 27.83
CA LYS A 84 -17.96 1.56 27.30
C LYS A 84 -17.20 1.81 25.99
N PRO A 85 -16.03 1.18 25.77
CA PRO A 85 -15.32 1.34 24.52
C PRO A 85 -16.22 0.86 23.39
N VAL A 86 -16.66 1.79 22.55
CA VAL A 86 -17.30 1.43 21.29
C VAL A 86 -16.18 0.90 20.41
N LEU A 87 -16.23 -0.38 20.07
CA LEU A 87 -15.32 -0.96 19.11
C LEU A 87 -15.40 -0.11 17.83
N GLN A 88 -14.34 0.65 17.54
CA GLN A 88 -14.31 1.50 16.38
C GLN A 88 -14.15 0.62 15.14
N ALA A 89 -15.10 0.73 14.20
CA ALA A 89 -15.02 0.00 12.95
C ALA A 89 -13.76 0.39 12.17
N ILE A 90 -13.12 -0.58 11.52
CA ILE A 90 -11.98 -0.31 10.64
C ILE A 90 -12.48 0.47 9.43
N SER A 91 -11.88 1.63 9.19
CA SER A 91 -12.26 2.52 8.08
C SER A 91 -11.25 2.54 6.94
N LEU A 92 -10.07 1.92 7.11
CA LEU A 92 -9.01 1.88 6.13
C LEU A 92 -9.09 0.58 5.33
N VAL A 93 -9.11 0.69 4.01
CA VAL A 93 -9.08 -0.44 3.06
C VAL A 93 -7.94 -0.23 2.09
N GLU A 94 -7.13 -1.25 1.88
CA GLU A 94 -6.06 -1.22 0.90
C GLU A 94 -6.32 -2.24 -0.22
N LEU A 95 -6.36 -1.74 -1.44
CA LEU A 95 -6.42 -2.51 -2.67
C LEU A 95 -4.98 -2.78 -3.11
N THR A 96 -4.59 -4.04 -3.12
CA THR A 96 -3.23 -4.47 -3.44
C THR A 96 -3.27 -5.78 -4.22
N GLY A 97 -2.16 -6.50 -4.31
CA GLY A 97 -2.19 -7.84 -4.90
C GLY A 97 -0.94 -8.17 -5.66
N GLY A 98 -1.07 -8.72 -6.87
CA GLY A 98 -0.05 -8.68 -7.88
C GLY A 98 0.05 -7.27 -8.45
N GLU A 99 -0.76 -6.96 -9.47
CA GLU A 99 -0.97 -5.58 -9.94
C GLU A 99 -2.48 -5.32 -10.03
N PRO A 100 -3.03 -4.50 -9.11
CA PRO A 100 -4.48 -4.30 -9.04
C PRO A 100 -5.07 -3.61 -10.27
N LEU A 101 -4.30 -2.77 -10.96
CA LEU A 101 -4.75 -2.04 -12.15
C LEU A 101 -4.85 -2.91 -13.42
N LEU A 102 -4.49 -4.19 -13.35
CA LEU A 102 -4.76 -5.14 -14.44
C LEU A 102 -6.25 -5.52 -14.55
N GLN A 103 -7.02 -5.35 -13.47
CA GLN A 103 -8.43 -5.69 -13.43
C GLN A 103 -9.28 -4.41 -13.50
N PRO A 104 -9.99 -4.14 -14.60
CA PRO A 104 -10.71 -2.87 -14.81
C PRO A 104 -11.81 -2.61 -13.77
N GLU A 105 -12.33 -3.68 -13.14
CA GLU A 105 -13.32 -3.58 -12.06
C GLU A 105 -12.77 -2.91 -10.78
N ILE A 106 -11.45 -2.64 -10.70
CA ILE A 106 -10.85 -1.89 -9.60
C ILE A 106 -11.46 -0.49 -9.48
N LEU A 107 -11.86 0.12 -10.61
CA LEU A 107 -12.48 1.44 -10.62
C LEU A 107 -13.84 1.44 -9.91
N PRO A 108 -14.85 0.65 -10.33
CA PRO A 108 -16.14 0.60 -9.63
C PRO A 108 -16.01 0.05 -8.20
N LEU A 109 -15.05 -0.81 -7.89
CA LEU A 109 -14.79 -1.24 -6.52
C LEU A 109 -14.34 -0.06 -5.65
N SER A 110 -13.37 0.73 -6.13
CA SER A 110 -12.86 1.91 -5.44
C SER A 110 -13.98 2.93 -5.17
N GLU A 111 -14.83 3.19 -6.18
CA GLU A 111 -15.98 4.11 -6.04
C GLU A 111 -16.97 3.63 -4.98
N LYS A 112 -17.31 2.33 -4.96
CA LYS A 112 -18.24 1.77 -3.96
C LYS A 112 -17.65 1.78 -2.55
N LEU A 113 -16.37 1.50 -2.38
CA LEU A 113 -15.71 1.59 -1.07
C LEU A 113 -15.70 3.03 -0.56
N LEU A 114 -15.37 4.01 -1.42
CA LEU A 114 -15.43 5.43 -1.08
C LEU A 114 -16.86 5.85 -0.72
N ALA A 115 -17.88 5.46 -1.50
CA ALA A 115 -19.27 5.75 -1.23
C ALA A 115 -19.78 5.12 0.09
N ALA A 116 -19.21 3.96 0.47
CA ALA A 116 -19.46 3.34 1.77
C ALA A 116 -18.71 4.02 2.93
N GLY A 117 -17.94 5.09 2.66
CA GLY A 117 -17.22 5.89 3.65
C GLY A 117 -15.92 5.27 4.13
N TYR A 118 -15.28 4.40 3.34
CA TYR A 118 -13.93 3.93 3.62
C TYR A 118 -12.89 4.93 3.12
N THR A 119 -11.76 5.00 3.83
CA THR A 119 -10.52 5.55 3.29
C THR A 119 -9.88 4.45 2.45
N VAL A 120 -9.70 4.71 1.16
CA VAL A 120 -9.21 3.70 0.21
C VAL A 120 -7.78 4.02 -0.19
N LEU A 121 -6.88 3.08 0.09
CA LEU A 121 -5.52 3.05 -0.42
C LEU A 121 -5.46 2.11 -1.63
N ILE A 122 -4.57 2.38 -2.56
CA ILE A 122 -4.16 1.44 -3.60
C ILE A 122 -2.64 1.39 -3.69
N GLU A 123 -2.08 0.19 -3.57
CA GLU A 123 -0.67 -0.06 -3.82
C GLU A 123 -0.51 -0.70 -5.20
N THR A 124 0.29 -0.05 -6.06
CA THR A 124 0.51 -0.45 -7.47
C THR A 124 1.98 -0.37 -7.84
N SER A 125 2.39 -1.22 -8.77
CA SER A 125 3.76 -1.23 -9.32
C SER A 125 4.13 0.03 -10.11
N GLY A 126 3.17 0.92 -10.38
CA GLY A 126 3.39 2.13 -11.18
C GLY A 126 3.57 1.88 -12.68
N GLU A 127 3.49 0.66 -13.15
CA GLU A 127 3.57 0.31 -14.59
C GLU A 127 2.29 0.68 -15.34
N ARG A 128 1.15 0.77 -14.64
CA ARG A 128 -0.12 1.20 -15.20
C ARG A 128 -0.42 2.64 -14.83
N PHE A 129 -1.18 3.31 -15.72
CA PHE A 129 -1.60 4.70 -15.50
C PHE A 129 -2.60 4.79 -14.35
N VAL A 130 -2.25 5.54 -13.30
CA VAL A 130 -3.08 5.69 -12.08
C VAL A 130 -4.11 6.81 -12.17
N GLY A 131 -4.07 7.65 -13.21
CA GLY A 131 -4.94 8.81 -13.32
C GLY A 131 -6.41 8.48 -13.60
N ALA A 132 -6.75 7.22 -13.94
CA ALA A 132 -8.13 6.77 -14.08
C ALA A 132 -8.83 6.51 -12.73
N LEU A 133 -8.07 6.37 -11.64
CA LEU A 133 -8.62 6.13 -10.30
C LEU A 133 -9.40 7.34 -9.79
N PRO A 134 -10.46 7.13 -8.97
CA PRO A 134 -11.15 8.22 -8.30
C PRO A 134 -10.19 9.11 -7.51
N LYS A 135 -10.36 10.42 -7.57
CA LYS A 135 -9.44 11.39 -6.93
C LYS A 135 -9.29 11.19 -5.42
N ALA A 136 -10.30 10.65 -4.74
CA ALA A 136 -10.25 10.40 -3.30
C ALA A 136 -9.42 9.17 -2.91
N VAL A 137 -9.08 8.29 -3.85
CA VAL A 137 -8.18 7.14 -3.60
C VAL A 137 -6.78 7.66 -3.35
N ILE A 138 -6.15 7.21 -2.28
CA ILE A 138 -4.74 7.48 -1.95
C ILE A 138 -3.89 6.44 -2.67
N LYS A 139 -3.00 6.90 -3.53
CA LYS A 139 -2.15 6.03 -4.35
C LYS A 139 -0.78 5.88 -3.70
N ILE A 140 -0.34 4.65 -3.53
CA ILE A 140 1.02 4.28 -3.16
C ILE A 140 1.63 3.67 -4.41
N VAL A 141 2.46 4.45 -5.11
CA VAL A 141 2.98 4.08 -6.43
C VAL A 141 4.44 3.68 -6.30
N ASP A 142 4.74 2.42 -6.61
CA ASP A 142 6.08 1.86 -6.48
C ASP A 142 6.88 2.09 -7.77
N VAL A 143 8.04 2.72 -7.67
CA VAL A 143 9.00 2.87 -8.77
C VAL A 143 10.04 1.77 -8.63
N LYS A 144 10.06 0.84 -9.57
CA LYS A 144 10.94 -0.33 -9.53
C LYS A 144 12.39 0.04 -9.75
N CYS A 145 13.24 -0.28 -8.76
CA CYS A 145 14.68 -0.04 -8.79
C CYS A 145 15.42 -1.02 -9.72
N PRO A 146 16.66 -0.72 -10.14
CA PRO A 146 17.41 -1.53 -11.09
C PRO A 146 17.55 -3.00 -10.73
N ASP A 147 17.85 -3.31 -9.46
CA ASP A 147 18.11 -4.69 -9.04
C ASP A 147 16.81 -5.51 -8.84
N SER A 148 15.63 -4.86 -8.94
CA SER A 148 14.34 -5.56 -8.97
C SER A 148 14.14 -6.43 -10.22
N GLY A 149 14.90 -6.17 -11.29
CA GLY A 149 14.69 -6.78 -12.60
C GLY A 149 13.60 -6.12 -13.44
N GLU A 150 12.85 -5.17 -12.89
CA GLU A 150 11.69 -4.51 -13.52
C GLU A 150 11.86 -2.98 -13.64
N SER A 151 13.10 -2.50 -13.57
CA SER A 151 13.40 -1.08 -13.76
C SER A 151 13.03 -0.61 -15.17
N GLY A 152 12.54 0.63 -15.29
CA GLY A 152 12.11 1.22 -16.56
C GLY A 152 10.67 0.89 -16.96
N THR A 153 9.92 0.13 -16.16
CA THR A 153 8.50 -0.16 -16.41
C THR A 153 7.56 0.95 -15.93
N PHE A 154 8.05 1.90 -15.14
CA PHE A 154 7.23 2.98 -14.58
C PHE A 154 6.57 3.84 -15.67
N GLU A 155 5.24 4.00 -15.62
CA GLU A 155 4.50 4.90 -16.52
C GLU A 155 4.73 6.35 -16.09
N MET A 156 5.53 7.09 -16.84
CA MET A 156 5.95 8.45 -16.48
C MET A 156 4.79 9.44 -16.32
N LYS A 157 3.65 9.22 -16.99
CA LYS A 157 2.45 10.05 -16.80
C LYS A 157 1.86 9.97 -15.40
N ASN A 158 2.26 8.97 -14.61
CA ASN A 158 1.87 8.86 -13.21
C ASN A 158 2.38 10.06 -12.39
N LEU A 159 3.51 10.66 -12.77
CA LEU A 159 4.03 11.87 -12.13
C LEU A 159 3.07 13.08 -12.23
N ASP A 160 2.23 13.13 -13.26
CA ASP A 160 1.22 14.17 -13.43
C ASP A 160 -0.14 13.78 -12.80
N ALA A 161 -0.30 12.50 -12.46
CA ALA A 161 -1.54 11.94 -11.92
C ALA A 161 -1.52 11.75 -10.39
N VAL A 162 -0.35 11.89 -9.75
CA VAL A 162 -0.21 11.88 -8.28
C VAL A 162 -0.32 13.30 -7.72
N ASP A 163 -0.75 13.42 -6.47
CA ASP A 163 -0.91 14.70 -5.78
C ASP A 163 -0.49 14.62 -4.29
N ALA A 164 -0.68 15.71 -3.55
CA ALA A 164 -0.22 15.90 -2.17
C ALA A 164 -0.78 14.90 -1.14
N LYS A 165 -1.71 14.00 -1.49
CA LYS A 165 -2.17 12.91 -0.62
C LYS A 165 -1.52 11.57 -0.94
N ASP A 166 -0.91 11.44 -2.13
CA ASP A 166 -0.36 10.21 -2.68
C ASP A 166 1.09 9.98 -2.22
N GLU A 167 1.59 8.80 -2.41
CA GLU A 167 2.93 8.38 -1.99
C GLU A 167 3.68 7.74 -3.17
N ILE A 168 4.98 7.99 -3.26
CA ILE A 168 5.89 7.28 -4.16
C ILE A 168 6.81 6.41 -3.31
N LYS A 169 6.92 5.13 -3.66
CA LYS A 169 7.72 4.15 -2.93
C LYS A 169 8.83 3.58 -3.80
N PHE A 170 9.99 3.36 -3.19
CA PHE A 170 11.12 2.63 -3.76
C PHE A 170 11.52 1.51 -2.81
N VAL A 171 11.61 0.29 -3.32
CA VAL A 171 12.14 -0.86 -2.59
C VAL A 171 13.58 -1.05 -3.02
N ILE A 172 14.51 -0.97 -2.07
CA ILE A 172 15.95 -0.79 -2.28
C ILE A 172 16.70 -2.01 -1.77
N ALA A 173 17.43 -2.69 -2.64
CA ALA A 173 18.23 -3.87 -2.31
C ALA A 173 19.73 -3.56 -2.20
N SER A 174 20.21 -2.48 -2.81
CA SER A 174 21.63 -2.18 -2.93
C SER A 174 21.92 -0.68 -2.95
N ARG A 175 23.20 -0.34 -2.93
CA ARG A 175 23.66 1.04 -3.14
C ARG A 175 23.27 1.57 -4.53
N ARG A 176 23.28 0.74 -5.55
CA ARG A 176 22.84 1.08 -6.92
C ARG A 176 21.36 1.48 -6.94
N ASP A 177 20.52 0.72 -6.27
CA ASP A 177 19.09 1.04 -6.16
C ASP A 177 18.86 2.34 -5.40
N TYR A 178 19.62 2.56 -4.32
CA TYR A 178 19.55 3.80 -3.56
C TYR A 178 19.91 5.02 -4.41
N GLU A 179 21.00 4.94 -5.17
CA GLU A 179 21.44 6.03 -6.06
C GLU A 179 20.39 6.33 -7.13
N PHE A 180 19.82 5.29 -7.73
CA PHE A 180 18.71 5.44 -8.68
C PHE A 180 17.51 6.13 -8.01
N ALA A 181 17.05 5.65 -6.86
CA ALA A 181 15.89 6.21 -6.15
C ALA A 181 16.11 7.67 -5.72
N ARG A 182 17.32 7.98 -5.23
CA ARG A 182 17.76 9.34 -4.89
C ARG A 182 17.69 10.26 -6.10
N ASP A 183 18.31 9.86 -7.20
CA ASP A 183 18.44 10.69 -8.39
C ASP A 183 17.08 10.89 -9.06
N PHE A 184 16.26 9.84 -9.15
CA PHE A 184 14.86 9.94 -9.61
C PHE A 184 14.04 10.88 -8.73
N THR A 185 14.18 10.80 -7.40
CA THR A 185 13.49 11.68 -6.45
C THR A 185 13.85 13.15 -6.67
N ARG A 186 15.13 13.44 -6.91
CA ARG A 186 15.63 14.81 -7.16
C ARG A 186 15.23 15.33 -8.54
N GLU A 187 15.44 14.53 -9.59
CA GLU A 187 15.15 14.90 -10.97
C GLU A 187 13.67 15.27 -11.17
N HIS A 188 12.77 14.50 -10.54
CA HIS A 188 11.34 14.71 -10.68
C HIS A 188 10.71 15.51 -9.52
N GLU A 189 11.52 16.07 -8.62
CA GLU A 189 11.07 16.88 -7.48
C GLU A 189 9.95 16.20 -6.67
N LEU A 190 10.04 14.88 -6.46
CA LEU A 190 8.94 14.09 -5.92
C LEU A 190 8.47 14.57 -4.54
N ALA A 191 9.39 15.01 -3.68
CA ALA A 191 9.07 15.48 -2.34
C ALA A 191 8.16 16.74 -2.33
N ALA A 192 8.11 17.50 -3.43
CA ALA A 192 7.22 18.64 -3.59
C ALA A 192 5.86 18.27 -4.22
N ARG A 193 5.75 17.08 -4.84
CA ARG A 193 4.56 16.63 -5.57
C ARG A 193 3.63 15.77 -4.72
N VAL A 194 4.19 14.90 -3.89
CA VAL A 194 3.45 13.89 -3.14
C VAL A 194 3.53 14.13 -1.64
N ARG A 195 2.63 13.49 -0.90
CA ARG A 195 2.64 13.52 0.57
C ARG A 195 3.96 13.02 1.13
N GLN A 196 4.46 11.90 0.57
CA GLN A 196 5.68 11.27 1.05
C GLN A 196 6.36 10.46 -0.06
N VAL A 197 7.69 10.58 -0.12
CA VAL A 197 8.54 9.61 -0.81
C VAL A 197 9.07 8.63 0.22
N ILE A 198 8.91 7.32 -0.03
CA ILE A 198 9.27 6.26 0.91
C ILE A 198 10.39 5.42 0.32
N PHE A 199 11.48 5.26 1.07
CA PHE A 199 12.58 4.35 0.78
C PHE A 199 12.50 3.18 1.74
N SER A 200 12.28 1.98 1.21
CA SER A 200 12.13 0.75 2.00
C SER A 200 13.27 -0.23 1.67
N PRO A 201 13.99 -0.75 2.68
CA PRO A 201 14.98 -1.79 2.43
C PRO A 201 14.30 -3.11 2.07
N VAL A 202 14.88 -3.86 1.14
CA VAL A 202 14.46 -5.23 0.85
C VAL A 202 14.62 -6.08 2.12
N PHE A 203 13.56 -6.79 2.50
CA PHE A 203 13.62 -7.79 3.58
C PHE A 203 14.21 -9.09 3.04
N ALA A 204 15.05 -9.79 3.83
CA ALA A 204 15.62 -11.06 3.42
C ALA A 204 14.54 -12.09 3.11
N ASP A 205 14.72 -12.85 2.04
CA ASP A 205 13.90 -14.04 1.82
C ASP A 205 14.23 -15.10 2.88
N PRO A 206 13.23 -15.67 3.58
CA PRO A 206 13.46 -16.72 4.56
C PRO A 206 14.16 -17.98 4.00
N GLU A 207 14.00 -18.25 2.71
CA GLU A 207 14.63 -19.36 2.00
C GLU A 207 15.98 -18.98 1.36
N GLY A 208 16.43 -17.73 1.53
CA GLY A 208 17.72 -17.25 1.04
C GLY A 208 17.79 -16.96 -0.46
N LYS A 209 16.66 -16.76 -1.14
CA LYS A 209 16.61 -16.44 -2.58
C LYS A 209 17.24 -15.09 -2.90
N TRP A 210 17.11 -14.12 -1.98
CA TRP A 210 17.75 -12.81 -2.05
C TRP A 210 18.15 -12.32 -0.66
N PRO A 211 19.24 -11.52 -0.55
CA PRO A 211 19.68 -10.94 0.72
C PRO A 211 18.80 -9.74 1.14
N ALA A 212 18.83 -9.42 2.43
CA ALA A 212 18.30 -8.15 2.93
C ALA A 212 19.25 -7.00 2.59
N LEU A 213 18.68 -5.78 2.47
CA LEU A 213 19.45 -4.58 2.74
C LEU A 213 19.31 -4.22 4.23
N ASP A 214 20.43 -4.01 4.90
CA ASP A 214 20.42 -3.54 6.28
C ASP A 214 19.76 -2.16 6.38
N ALA A 215 18.70 -2.06 7.19
CA ALA A 215 17.92 -0.83 7.36
C ALA A 215 18.76 0.33 7.92
N ARG A 216 19.77 0.04 8.74
CA ARG A 216 20.70 1.04 9.26
C ARG A 216 21.55 1.64 8.12
N SER A 217 22.06 0.80 7.23
CA SER A 217 22.81 1.26 6.06
C SER A 217 21.99 2.20 5.19
N LEU A 218 20.71 1.87 4.94
CA LEU A 218 19.81 2.74 4.19
C LEU A 218 19.55 4.06 4.93
N ALA A 219 19.35 4.01 6.25
CA ALA A 219 19.18 5.22 7.07
C ALA A 219 20.41 6.13 7.02
N ASP A 220 21.62 5.55 7.14
CA ASP A 220 22.89 6.31 7.07
C ASP A 220 23.05 7.01 5.70
N TRP A 221 22.66 6.36 4.60
CA TRP A 221 22.69 6.97 3.27
C TRP A 221 21.69 8.13 3.15
N ILE A 222 20.45 7.94 3.61
CA ILE A 222 19.41 8.99 3.59
C ILE A 222 19.88 10.22 4.39
N LEU A 223 20.42 10.01 5.59
CA LEU A 223 20.91 11.09 6.47
C LEU A 223 22.12 11.79 5.87
N SER A 224 23.07 11.05 5.30
CA SER A 224 24.25 11.59 4.65
C SER A 224 23.90 12.51 3.48
N ASP A 225 22.95 12.08 2.65
CA ASP A 225 22.50 12.84 1.48
C ASP A 225 21.43 13.89 1.80
N ARG A 226 20.98 13.99 3.08
CA ARG A 226 19.93 14.89 3.58
C ARG A 226 18.67 14.86 2.72
N LEU A 227 18.25 13.64 2.34
CA LEU A 227 17.07 13.47 1.48
C LEU A 227 15.78 13.72 2.26
N PRO A 228 14.81 14.45 1.68
CA PRO A 228 13.49 14.67 2.27
C PRO A 228 12.58 13.46 2.02
N VAL A 229 13.04 12.26 2.39
CA VAL A 229 12.33 10.99 2.22
C VAL A 229 12.10 10.31 3.57
N ARG A 230 11.14 9.40 3.62
CA ARG A 230 10.85 8.57 4.79
C ARG A 230 11.51 7.20 4.64
N LEU A 231 12.24 6.76 5.65
CA LEU A 231 12.59 5.35 5.78
C LEU A 231 11.33 4.57 6.14
N GLY A 232 10.93 3.63 5.27
CA GLY A 232 9.80 2.72 5.49
C GLY A 232 10.31 1.34 5.86
N LEU A 233 9.74 0.75 6.92
CA LEU A 233 9.95 -0.66 7.25
C LEU A 233 8.66 -1.41 6.98
N GLN A 234 8.76 -2.71 6.65
CA GLN A 234 7.63 -3.62 6.51
C GLN A 234 7.24 -4.13 7.91
N LEU A 235 6.46 -3.34 8.68
CA LEU A 235 6.15 -3.62 10.08
C LEU A 235 5.55 -5.01 10.30
N HIS A 236 4.73 -5.48 9.37
CA HIS A 236 4.11 -6.80 9.45
C HIS A 236 5.15 -7.93 9.55
N LYS A 237 6.32 -7.79 8.91
CA LYS A 237 7.41 -8.78 8.97
C LYS A 237 8.18 -8.78 10.31
N PHE A 238 7.95 -7.80 11.17
CA PHE A 238 8.47 -7.75 12.55
C PHE A 238 7.44 -8.19 13.59
N ILE A 239 6.15 -8.15 13.23
CA ILE A 239 5.04 -8.51 14.11
C ILE A 239 4.71 -10.01 13.98
N TRP A 240 4.72 -10.51 12.76
CA TRP A 240 4.41 -11.92 12.43
C TRP A 240 5.58 -12.60 11.73
N ASP A 241 5.45 -13.91 11.53
CA ASP A 241 6.40 -14.65 10.70
C ASP A 241 6.43 -14.04 9.29
N PRO A 242 7.61 -13.66 8.76
CA PRO A 242 7.72 -13.04 7.43
C PRO A 242 7.13 -13.86 6.27
N ALA A 243 6.98 -15.18 6.43
CA ALA A 243 6.37 -16.08 5.44
C ALA A 243 4.85 -16.24 5.62
N MET A 244 4.26 -15.66 6.69
CA MET A 244 2.83 -15.78 6.98
C MET A 244 2.01 -14.99 5.96
N LYS A 245 0.91 -15.59 5.49
CA LYS A 245 -0.06 -14.96 4.59
C LYS A 245 -1.27 -14.47 5.39
N GLY A 246 -1.96 -13.45 4.86
CA GLY A 246 -3.17 -12.93 5.50
C GLY A 246 -2.91 -12.14 6.79
N VAL A 247 -1.72 -11.55 6.93
CA VAL A 247 -1.29 -10.74 8.08
C VAL A 247 -0.78 -9.39 7.68
#